data_d0a5df0000eac7caf8eeff0a2ca3c3b8
#
_entry.id   d0a5df0000eac7caf8eeff0a2ca3c3b8
#
_cell.length_a   1.000
_cell.length_b   1.000
_cell.length_c   1.000
_cell.angle_alpha   90.00
_cell.angle_beta   90.00
_cell.angle_gamma   90.00
#
_symmetry.space_group_name_H-M   'P 1'
#
loop_
_entity.id
_entity.type
_entity.pdbx_description
1 polymer ?
#
loop_
_entity_poly.entity_id
_entity_poly.type
_entity_poly.pdbx_seq_one_letter_code
_entity_poly.pdbx_strand_id
1 'polypeptide(L)'
;QRQMCIRDRDIDLFSYCEHHMALMYDMKATVAYIPNGKVIGLSKIARICDMVGRRLQLQERIGQDIADIMTEITGSEDVAVVLEGYHSCVSARGIKKNNTRTMTVELRGSFKDDAALQMYLR
;
A
#
# COMPACT_ATOMS: atom_id res chain seq x y z
N GLN A 1 16.11 -18.44 15.19
CA GLN A 1 14.66 -18.46 15.03
C GLN A 1 14.25 -17.63 13.84
N ARG A 2 13.53 -18.22 12.92
CA ARG A 2 13.08 -17.54 11.70
C ARG A 2 11.83 -16.75 11.94
N GLN A 3 11.86 -15.49 11.51
CA GLN A 3 10.65 -14.70 11.42
C GLN A 3 9.98 -14.99 10.08
N MET A 4 8.70 -15.29 10.13
CA MET A 4 7.91 -15.47 8.93
C MET A 4 7.41 -14.10 8.46
N CYS A 5 7.64 -13.82 7.18
CA CYS A 5 7.12 -12.61 6.56
C CYS A 5 6.04 -13.01 5.56
N ILE A 6 4.87 -12.44 5.71
CA ILE A 6 3.76 -12.64 4.78
C ILE A 6 3.65 -11.42 3.87
N ARG A 7 3.54 -11.68 2.58
CA ARG A 7 3.44 -10.62 1.58
C ARG A 7 2.33 -10.94 0.59
N ASP A 8 1.41 -10.01 0.45
CA ASP A 8 0.35 -10.06 -0.55
C ASP A 8 0.59 -8.97 -1.58
N ARG A 9 0.68 -9.35 -2.84
CA ARG A 9 1.04 -8.45 -3.94
C ARG A 9 -0.13 -8.22 -4.89
N ASP A 10 0.01 -7.13 -5.65
CA ASP A 10 -0.89 -6.81 -6.76
C ASP A 10 -2.36 -6.71 -6.35
N ILE A 11 -2.58 -6.18 -5.15
CA ILE A 11 -3.94 -5.93 -4.66
C ILE A 11 -4.48 -4.70 -5.38
N ASP A 12 -5.57 -4.87 -6.11
CA ASP A 12 -6.21 -3.78 -6.83
C ASP A 12 -6.94 -2.84 -5.87
N LEU A 13 -6.82 -1.55 -6.10
CA LEU A 13 -7.63 -0.58 -5.40
C LEU A 13 -7.89 0.64 -6.28
N PHE A 14 -8.96 1.37 -5.95
CA PHE A 14 -9.34 2.59 -6.63
C PHE A 14 -9.36 3.75 -5.64
N SER A 15 -8.95 4.92 -6.11
CA SER A 15 -9.00 6.12 -5.30
C SER A 15 -9.03 7.35 -6.16
N TYR A 16 -9.27 8.50 -5.53
CA TYR A 16 -9.23 9.80 -6.19
C TYR A 16 -8.17 10.68 -5.54
N CYS A 17 -7.43 11.39 -6.36
CA CYS A 17 -6.44 12.33 -5.87
C CYS A 17 -7.14 13.48 -5.12
N GLU A 18 -6.74 13.72 -3.89
CA GLU A 18 -7.33 14.73 -3.04
C GLU A 18 -7.18 16.14 -3.63
N HIS A 19 -6.04 16.42 -4.24
CA HIS A 19 -5.74 17.75 -4.77
C HIS A 19 -6.64 18.17 -5.94
N HIS A 20 -6.96 17.23 -6.81
CA HIS A 20 -7.61 17.55 -8.09
C HIS A 20 -8.89 16.79 -8.30
N MET A 21 -9.34 16.03 -7.33
CA MET A 21 -10.50 15.17 -7.46
C MET A 21 -10.38 14.20 -8.65
N ALA A 22 -9.15 13.90 -9.04
CA ALA A 22 -8.88 13.07 -10.22
C ALA A 22 -8.65 11.63 -9.82
N LEU A 23 -9.10 10.72 -10.69
CA LEU A 23 -8.98 9.29 -10.44
C LEU A 23 -7.51 8.85 -10.46
N MET A 24 -7.13 8.11 -9.44
CA MET A 24 -5.89 7.34 -9.44
C MET A 24 -6.24 5.95 -9.95
N TYR A 25 -5.73 5.58 -11.10
CA TYR A 25 -6.13 4.36 -11.76
C TYR A 25 -4.98 3.35 -11.85
N ASP A 26 -5.35 2.11 -12.12
CA ASP A 26 -4.41 0.99 -12.22
C ASP A 26 -3.52 0.91 -10.99
N MET A 27 -4.14 1.09 -9.83
CA MET A 27 -3.43 1.16 -8.57
C MET A 27 -3.30 -0.22 -7.97
N LYS A 28 -2.07 -0.56 -7.58
CA LYS A 28 -1.74 -1.85 -6.98
C LYS A 28 -1.08 -1.64 -5.63
N ALA A 29 -1.44 -2.48 -4.69
CA ALA A 29 -0.84 -2.47 -3.36
C ALA A 29 -0.10 -3.77 -3.10
N THR A 30 1.05 -3.65 -2.46
CA THR A 30 1.75 -4.79 -1.87
C THR A 30 1.77 -4.55 -0.37
N VAL A 31 1.26 -5.51 0.39
CA VAL A 31 1.21 -5.43 1.85
C VAL A 31 2.01 -6.58 2.42
N ALA A 32 2.97 -6.27 3.27
CA ALA A 32 3.79 -7.27 3.94
C ALA A 32 3.75 -7.04 5.44
N TYR A 33 3.82 -8.11 6.20
CA TYR A 33 3.87 -8.01 7.65
C TYR A 33 4.53 -9.25 8.25
N ILE A 34 5.09 -9.08 9.43
CA ILE A 34 5.61 -10.20 10.21
C ILE A 34 4.56 -10.53 11.25
N PRO A 35 3.92 -11.70 11.19
CA PRO A 35 2.84 -12.03 12.12
C PRO A 35 3.29 -12.03 13.57
N ASN A 36 2.41 -11.55 14.43
CA ASN A 36 2.61 -11.58 15.88
C ASN A 36 1.42 -12.33 16.50
N GLY A 37 1.41 -13.64 16.31
CA GLY A 37 0.38 -14.51 16.83
C GLY A 37 -0.89 -14.61 16.00
N LYS A 38 -1.08 -13.72 15.03
CA LYS A 38 -2.27 -13.71 14.18
C LYS A 38 -1.89 -13.58 12.71
N VAL A 39 -2.55 -14.37 11.88
CA VAL A 39 -2.42 -14.29 10.44
C VAL A 39 -3.80 -13.98 9.87
N ILE A 40 -3.89 -12.99 9.01
CA ILE A 40 -5.16 -12.64 8.37
C ILE A 40 -5.14 -13.05 6.89
N GLY A 41 -6.30 -13.40 6.38
CA GLY A 41 -6.43 -13.86 5.01
C GLY A 41 -6.29 -12.72 3.99
N LEU A 42 -5.91 -13.09 2.78
CA LEU A 42 -5.78 -12.15 1.66
C LEU A 42 -7.07 -11.36 1.43
N SER A 43 -8.24 -12.02 1.54
CA SER A 43 -9.53 -11.37 1.34
C SER A 43 -9.71 -10.18 2.28
N LYS A 44 -9.29 -10.32 3.53
CA LYS A 44 -9.41 -9.27 4.52
C LYS A 44 -8.47 -8.11 4.20
N ILE A 45 -7.26 -8.41 3.78
CA ILE A 45 -6.30 -7.40 3.37
C ILE A 45 -6.82 -6.62 2.15
N ALA A 46 -7.38 -7.33 1.18
CA ALA A 46 -7.97 -6.70 0.01
C ALA A 46 -9.12 -5.77 0.39
N ARG A 47 -9.94 -6.16 1.36
CA ARG A 47 -11.04 -5.30 1.86
C ARG A 47 -10.51 -4.05 2.55
N ILE A 48 -9.44 -4.18 3.30
CA ILE A 48 -8.80 -3.03 3.95
C ILE A 48 -8.32 -2.03 2.91
N CYS A 49 -7.63 -2.53 1.89
CA CYS A 49 -7.13 -1.67 0.81
C CYS A 49 -8.28 -0.99 0.07
N ASP A 50 -9.35 -1.73 -0.23
CA ASP A 50 -10.51 -1.19 -0.93
C ASP A 50 -11.20 -0.10 -0.09
N MET A 51 -11.39 -0.37 1.19
CA MET A 51 -12.04 0.57 2.10
C MET A 51 -11.23 1.87 2.23
N VAL A 52 -9.93 1.76 2.41
CA VAL A 52 -9.07 2.92 2.55
C VAL A 52 -8.97 3.68 1.22
N GLY A 53 -8.87 2.94 0.12
CA GLY A 53 -8.74 3.54 -1.21
C GLY A 53 -9.96 4.32 -1.66
N ARG A 54 -11.15 4.02 -1.10
CA ARG A 54 -12.38 4.72 -1.47
C ARG A 54 -12.47 6.14 -0.91
N ARG A 55 -11.59 6.47 0.01
CA ARG A 55 -11.55 7.81 0.58
C ARG A 55 -10.81 8.76 -0.38
N LEU A 56 -11.27 9.99 -0.42
CA LEU A 56 -10.58 11.03 -1.18
C LEU A 56 -9.34 11.45 -0.41
N GLN A 57 -8.16 11.03 -0.85
CA GLN A 57 -6.94 11.31 -0.13
C GLN A 57 -5.69 11.12 -1.00
N LEU A 58 -4.55 11.55 -0.48
CA LEU A 58 -3.27 11.40 -1.14
C LEU A 58 -2.79 9.95 -1.06
N GLN A 59 -1.99 9.54 -2.04
CA GLN A 59 -1.46 8.17 -2.09
C GLN A 59 -0.64 7.85 -0.85
N GLU A 60 0.16 8.78 -0.35
CA GLU A 60 0.97 8.58 0.85
C GLU A 60 0.10 8.29 2.06
N ARG A 61 -1.03 8.99 2.17
CA ARG A 61 -1.95 8.79 3.28
C ARG A 61 -2.64 7.44 3.20
N ILE A 62 -2.95 6.98 1.99
CA ILE A 62 -3.53 5.65 1.80
C ILE A 62 -2.58 4.59 2.37
N GLY A 63 -1.29 4.68 2.05
CA GLY A 63 -0.29 3.76 2.58
C GLY A 63 -0.19 3.78 4.09
N GLN A 64 -0.20 4.97 4.68
CA GLN A 64 -0.17 5.12 6.14
C GLN A 64 -1.40 4.52 6.79
N ASP A 65 -2.57 4.76 6.24
CA ASP A 65 -3.83 4.24 6.79
C ASP A 65 -3.88 2.72 6.71
N ILE A 66 -3.44 2.14 5.60
CA ILE A 66 -3.38 0.68 5.47
C ILE A 66 -2.44 0.10 6.52
N ALA A 67 -1.27 0.70 6.70
CA ALA A 67 -0.30 0.24 7.69
C ALA A 67 -0.85 0.35 9.11
N ASP A 68 -1.57 1.44 9.43
CA ASP A 68 -2.19 1.62 10.74
C ASP A 68 -3.22 0.53 11.04
N ILE A 69 -4.08 0.26 10.07
CA ILE A 69 -5.12 -0.76 10.21
C ILE A 69 -4.50 -2.14 10.33
N MET A 70 -3.47 -2.43 9.54
CA MET A 70 -2.77 -3.71 9.61
C MET A 70 -2.15 -3.91 11.00
N THR A 71 -1.52 -2.88 11.54
CA THR A 71 -0.94 -2.94 12.88
C THR A 71 -2.02 -3.23 13.93
N GLU A 72 -3.15 -2.56 13.82
CA GLU A 72 -4.24 -2.73 14.77
C GLU A 72 -4.84 -4.14 14.71
N ILE A 73 -5.07 -4.65 13.51
CA ILE A 73 -5.73 -5.94 13.32
C ILE A 73 -4.81 -7.12 13.65
N THR A 74 -3.55 -7.05 13.21
CA THR A 74 -2.61 -8.15 13.38
C THR A 74 -1.84 -8.11 14.69
N GLY A 75 -1.78 -6.95 15.33
CA GLY A 75 -0.94 -6.74 16.50
C GLY A 75 0.54 -6.64 16.16
N SER A 76 0.90 -6.65 14.90
CA SER A 76 2.29 -6.57 14.47
C SER A 76 2.69 -5.12 14.20
N GLU A 77 3.85 -4.73 14.72
CA GLU A 77 4.44 -3.42 14.41
C GLU A 77 5.30 -3.47 13.15
N ASP A 78 5.57 -4.65 12.62
CA ASP A 78 6.42 -4.86 11.46
C ASP A 78 5.54 -4.99 10.23
N VAL A 79 5.25 -3.85 9.60
CA VAL A 79 4.34 -3.75 8.46
C VAL A 79 4.99 -2.91 7.38
N ALA A 80 4.78 -3.30 6.14
CA ALA A 80 5.20 -2.50 4.99
C ALA A 80 4.08 -2.46 3.96
N VAL A 81 3.88 -1.28 3.37
CA VAL A 81 2.90 -1.08 2.32
C VAL A 81 3.57 -0.36 1.16
N VAL A 82 3.47 -0.94 -0.04
CA VAL A 82 3.96 -0.32 -1.26
C VAL A 82 2.75 -0.10 -2.17
N LEU A 83 2.58 1.13 -2.62
CA LEU A 83 1.52 1.49 -3.55
C LEU A 83 2.14 1.98 -4.85
N GLU A 84 1.61 1.49 -5.96
CA GLU A 84 1.97 1.94 -7.29
C GLU A 84 0.71 2.29 -8.04
N GLY A 85 0.75 3.37 -8.81
CA GLY A 85 -0.42 3.73 -9.59
C GLY A 85 -0.19 4.89 -10.53
N TYR A 86 -1.13 5.06 -11.43
CA TYR A 86 -1.17 6.19 -12.34
C TYR A 86 -2.19 7.21 -11.84
N HIS A 87 -1.84 8.48 -11.98
CA HIS A 87 -2.72 9.56 -11.56
C HIS A 87 -3.29 10.26 -12.81
N SER A 88 -4.60 10.25 -12.96
CA SER A 88 -5.23 10.94 -14.07
C SER A 88 -5.03 12.45 -14.00
N CYS A 89 -4.79 13.00 -12.81
CA CYS A 89 -4.48 14.41 -12.66
C CYS A 89 -3.19 14.81 -13.39
N VAL A 90 -2.27 13.86 -13.55
CA VAL A 90 -1.05 14.08 -14.33
C VAL A 90 -1.34 13.88 -15.82
N SER A 91 -2.06 12.81 -16.18
CA SER A 91 -2.36 12.48 -17.57
C SER A 91 -3.36 13.45 -18.20
N ALA A 92 -4.39 13.83 -17.45
CA ALA A 92 -5.50 14.64 -17.96
C ALA A 92 -5.14 16.10 -18.18
N ARG A 93 -4.00 16.56 -17.68
CA ARG A 93 -3.58 17.94 -17.80
C ARG A 93 -2.67 18.21 -19.00
N GLY A 94 -2.66 17.31 -19.96
CA GLY A 94 -1.84 17.49 -21.14
C GLY A 94 -0.38 17.17 -20.96
N ILE A 95 0.00 16.61 -19.83
CA ILE A 95 1.35 16.11 -19.62
C ILE A 95 1.44 14.78 -20.36
N LYS A 96 2.19 14.77 -21.46
CA LYS A 96 2.23 13.62 -22.36
C LYS A 96 3.14 12.49 -21.91
N LYS A 97 3.05 12.12 -20.64
CA LYS A 97 3.81 10.97 -20.13
C LYS A 97 2.85 9.95 -19.55
N ASN A 98 2.18 9.23 -20.42
CA ASN A 98 1.17 8.23 -20.02
C ASN A 98 1.75 7.05 -19.26
N ASN A 99 3.08 6.93 -19.21
CA ASN A 99 3.75 5.83 -18.54
C ASN A 99 4.30 6.19 -17.16
N THR A 100 4.03 7.40 -16.69
CA THR A 100 4.53 7.83 -15.38
C THR A 100 3.74 7.15 -14.29
N ARG A 101 4.44 6.42 -13.45
CA ARG A 101 3.87 5.70 -12.34
C ARG A 101 4.41 6.27 -11.04
N THR A 102 3.52 6.50 -10.09
CA THR A 102 3.94 6.98 -8.76
C THR A 102 3.99 5.79 -7.81
N MET A 103 5.12 5.66 -7.12
CA MET A 103 5.30 4.64 -6.11
C MET A 103 5.50 5.30 -4.76
N THR A 104 4.76 4.85 -3.76
CA THR A 104 4.94 5.28 -2.37
C THR A 104 5.17 4.07 -1.49
N VAL A 105 5.98 4.26 -0.46
CA VAL A 105 6.38 3.17 0.43
C VAL A 105 6.19 3.64 1.86
N GLU A 106 5.50 2.81 2.64
CA GLU A 106 5.38 3.00 4.08
C GLU A 106 6.02 1.81 4.77
N LEU A 107 7.08 2.07 5.53
CA LEU A 107 7.83 1.03 6.23
C LEU A 107 7.71 1.24 7.73
N ARG A 108 7.41 0.18 8.47
CA ARG A 108 7.26 0.23 9.92
C ARG A 108 8.00 -0.92 10.59
N GLY A 109 8.50 -0.66 11.81
CA GLY A 109 9.21 -1.66 12.59
C GLY A 109 10.47 -2.15 11.89
N SER A 110 10.63 -3.46 11.85
CA SER A 110 11.82 -4.09 11.27
C SER A 110 12.02 -3.80 9.79
N PHE A 111 10.95 -3.45 9.07
CA PHE A 111 11.08 -3.11 7.65
C PHE A 111 11.86 -1.83 7.41
N LYS A 112 11.96 -0.95 8.39
CA LYS A 112 12.71 0.29 8.24
C LYS A 112 14.20 0.07 8.09
N ASP A 113 14.73 -0.93 8.80
CA ASP A 113 16.18 -1.09 8.95
C ASP A 113 16.73 -2.37 8.32
N ASP A 114 15.88 -3.31 7.96
CA ASP A 114 16.31 -4.62 7.48
C ASP A 114 16.20 -4.69 5.96
N ALA A 115 17.35 -4.61 5.30
CA ALA A 115 17.41 -4.67 3.84
C ALA A 115 16.90 -6.00 3.29
N ALA A 116 17.10 -7.10 4.01
CA ALA A 116 16.62 -8.40 3.58
C ALA A 116 15.08 -8.45 3.56
N LEU A 117 14.44 -7.86 4.58
CA LEU A 117 12.99 -7.76 4.60
C LEU A 117 12.46 -6.86 3.49
N GLN A 118 13.16 -5.77 3.20
CA GLN A 118 12.75 -4.85 2.14
C GLN A 118 12.76 -5.52 0.76
N MET A 119 13.57 -6.54 0.58
CA MET A 119 13.60 -7.27 -0.69
C MET A 119 12.29 -8.02 -0.97
N TYR A 120 11.54 -8.37 0.06
CA TYR A 120 10.22 -8.99 -0.12
C TYR A 120 9.19 -8.05 -0.76
N LEU A 121 9.50 -6.76 -0.80
CA LEU A 121 8.57 -5.76 -1.35
C LEU A 121 8.71 -5.59 -2.87
N ARG A 122 9.71 -6.20 -3.45
CA ARG A 122 9.94 -6.09 -4.89
C ARG A 122 9.13 -7.08 -5.71
#